data_c0fea51771f811be575f011b8396ec6d
#
_entry.id   c0fea51771f811be575f011b8396ec6d
#
_cell.length_a   1.000
_cell.length_b   1.000
_cell.length_c   1.000
_cell.angle_alpha   90.00
_cell.angle_beta   90.00
_cell.angle_gamma   90.00
#
_symmetry.space_group_name_H-M   'P 1'
#
loop_
_entity.id
_entity.type
_entity.pdbx_description
1 polymer ?
#
loop_
_entity_poly.entity_id
_entity_poly.type
_entity_poly.pdbx_seq_one_letter_code
_entity_poly.pdbx_strand_id
1 'polypeptide(L)'
;LFEESRYAEALELFTEIIIAFPFGDYAAEAYFWSGELFLAQLKYEDAKLSFLSVVDQFPDHERISDSLYKLGEIERVQGNATEALSYYSKVITNFAESGAAQLAKKSEEIVKEQSNLVE
;
A
#
# COMPACT_ATOMS: atom_id res chain seq x y z
N LEU A 1 9.31 -19.83 12.70
CA LEU A 1 7.94 -20.28 12.72
C LEU A 1 7.44 -20.61 11.33
N PHE A 2 6.47 -21.48 11.27
CA PHE A 2 5.89 -21.96 10.01
C PHE A 2 5.41 -20.84 9.11
N GLU A 3 4.70 -19.86 9.67
CA GLU A 3 4.17 -18.74 8.90
C GLU A 3 5.27 -17.86 8.34
N GLU A 4 6.31 -17.62 9.10
CA GLU A 4 7.45 -16.82 8.64
C GLU A 4 8.15 -17.48 7.46
N SER A 5 8.29 -18.82 7.50
CA SER A 5 8.86 -19.57 6.38
C SER A 5 8.02 -19.42 5.12
N ARG A 6 6.69 -19.44 5.27
CA ARG A 6 5.78 -19.25 4.12
C ARG A 6 5.86 -17.86 3.55
N TYR A 7 5.95 -16.84 4.40
CA TYR A 7 6.13 -15.46 3.94
C TYR A 7 7.44 -15.31 3.17
N ALA A 8 8.52 -15.90 3.70
CA ALA A 8 9.83 -15.84 3.06
C ALA A 8 9.79 -16.51 1.67
N GLU A 9 9.18 -17.68 1.58
CA GLU A 9 9.04 -18.40 0.31
C GLU A 9 8.22 -17.61 -0.70
N ALA A 10 7.10 -17.02 -0.27
CA ALA A 10 6.25 -16.22 -1.15
C ALA A 10 6.98 -14.97 -1.64
N LEU A 11 7.70 -14.28 -0.75
CA LEU A 11 8.48 -13.09 -1.12
C LEU A 11 9.57 -13.45 -2.12
N GLU A 12 10.21 -14.59 -1.95
CA GLU A 12 11.23 -15.07 -2.88
C GLU A 12 10.64 -15.29 -4.26
N LEU A 13 9.45 -15.92 -4.34
CA LEU A 13 8.76 -16.12 -5.61
C LEU A 13 8.38 -14.80 -6.29
N PHE A 14 7.88 -13.83 -5.51
CA PHE A 14 7.56 -12.52 -6.06
C PHE A 14 8.82 -11.81 -6.57
N THR A 15 9.93 -11.93 -5.87
CA THR A 15 11.20 -11.38 -6.31
C THR A 15 11.64 -12.00 -7.63
N GLU A 16 11.49 -13.31 -7.79
CA GLU A 16 11.80 -14.00 -9.04
C GLU A 16 10.93 -13.48 -10.20
N ILE A 17 9.65 -13.25 -9.94
CA ILE A 17 8.73 -12.70 -10.95
C ILE A 17 9.19 -11.30 -11.40
N ILE A 18 9.56 -10.46 -10.45
CA ILE A 18 10.03 -9.10 -10.73
C ILE A 18 11.32 -9.14 -11.57
N ILE A 19 12.23 -10.03 -11.23
CA ILE A 19 13.48 -10.18 -11.98
C ILE A 19 13.22 -10.69 -13.40
N ALA A 20 12.34 -11.67 -13.55
CA ALA A 20 12.02 -12.26 -14.84
C ALA A 20 11.21 -11.34 -15.74
N PHE A 21 10.30 -10.56 -15.16
CA PHE A 21 9.36 -9.71 -15.91
C PHE A 21 9.30 -8.32 -15.27
N PRO A 22 10.39 -7.53 -15.35
CA PRO A 22 10.49 -6.26 -14.60
C PRO A 22 9.55 -5.14 -15.06
N PHE A 23 8.97 -5.27 -16.25
CA PHE A 23 8.08 -4.25 -16.81
C PHE A 23 6.75 -4.89 -17.19
N GLY A 24 5.70 -4.62 -16.48
CA GLY A 24 4.39 -5.12 -16.86
C GLY A 24 3.57 -5.56 -15.67
N ASP A 25 2.45 -6.19 -16.01
CA ASP A 25 1.42 -6.54 -15.05
C ASP A 25 1.91 -7.46 -13.94
N TYR A 26 2.71 -8.45 -14.29
CA TYR A 26 3.21 -9.41 -13.29
C TYR A 26 4.10 -8.75 -12.24
N ALA A 27 4.97 -7.83 -12.66
CA ALA A 27 5.83 -7.13 -11.73
C ALA A 27 4.99 -6.24 -10.80
N ALA A 28 4.02 -5.50 -11.34
CA ALA A 28 3.16 -4.64 -10.55
C ALA A 28 2.40 -5.45 -9.49
N GLU A 29 1.82 -6.59 -9.89
CA GLU A 29 1.14 -7.49 -8.97
C GLU A 29 2.10 -8.04 -7.91
N ALA A 30 3.30 -8.43 -8.32
CA ALA A 30 4.29 -8.98 -7.40
C ALA A 30 4.73 -7.95 -6.35
N TYR A 31 4.94 -6.70 -6.75
CA TYR A 31 5.23 -5.63 -5.79
C TYR A 31 4.07 -5.40 -4.83
N PHE A 32 2.85 -5.35 -5.35
CA PHE A 32 1.67 -5.15 -4.52
C PHE A 32 1.53 -6.25 -3.45
N TRP A 33 1.61 -7.50 -3.87
CA TRP A 33 1.46 -8.63 -2.95
C TRP A 33 2.64 -8.76 -1.99
N SER A 34 3.86 -8.37 -2.41
CA SER A 34 5.00 -8.27 -1.51
C SER A 34 4.70 -7.27 -0.39
N GLY A 35 4.12 -6.12 -0.77
CA GLY A 35 3.70 -5.11 0.21
C GLY A 35 2.73 -5.68 1.24
N GLU A 36 1.73 -6.43 0.76
CA GLU A 36 0.75 -7.07 1.64
C GLU A 36 1.40 -8.06 2.60
N LEU A 37 2.34 -8.86 2.11
CA LEU A 37 3.06 -9.83 2.96
C LEU A 37 3.92 -9.13 4.01
N PHE A 38 4.59 -8.04 3.64
CA PHE A 38 5.36 -7.25 4.61
C PHE A 38 4.43 -6.64 5.67
N LEU A 39 3.25 -6.15 5.27
CA LEU A 39 2.28 -5.63 6.24
C LEU A 39 1.83 -6.71 7.22
N ALA A 40 1.58 -7.91 6.72
CA ALA A 40 1.18 -9.04 7.58
C ALA A 40 2.23 -9.32 8.65
N GLN A 41 3.49 -9.01 8.37
CA GLN A 41 4.61 -9.17 9.30
C GLN A 41 4.92 -7.89 10.08
N LEU A 42 4.13 -6.83 9.90
CA LEU A 42 4.32 -5.52 10.50
C LEU A 42 5.66 -4.87 10.11
N LYS A 43 6.15 -5.22 8.93
CA LYS A 43 7.38 -4.65 8.37
C LYS A 43 7.01 -3.44 7.51
N TYR A 44 6.69 -2.32 8.18
CA TYR A 44 6.13 -1.15 7.54
C TYR A 44 7.03 -0.50 6.49
N GLU A 45 8.33 -0.40 6.75
CA GLU A 45 9.24 0.23 5.81
C GLU A 45 9.37 -0.60 4.52
N ASP A 46 9.48 -1.91 4.65
CA ASP A 46 9.55 -2.82 3.49
C ASP A 46 8.24 -2.77 2.70
N ALA A 47 7.11 -2.76 3.41
CA ALA A 47 5.79 -2.67 2.79
C ALA A 47 5.66 -1.35 2.00
N LYS A 48 6.08 -0.26 2.61
CA LYS A 48 6.04 1.06 1.98
C LYS A 48 6.83 1.07 0.68
N LEU A 49 8.04 0.52 0.68
CA LEU A 49 8.88 0.46 -0.53
C LEU A 49 8.20 -0.35 -1.63
N SER A 50 7.56 -1.47 -1.28
CA SER A 50 6.86 -2.29 -2.26
C SER A 50 5.68 -1.55 -2.89
N PHE A 51 4.84 -0.91 -2.09
CA PHE A 51 3.70 -0.16 -2.60
C PHE A 51 4.14 1.06 -3.41
N LEU A 52 5.20 1.76 -2.98
CA LEU A 52 5.76 2.87 -3.75
C LEU A 52 6.28 2.41 -5.11
N SER A 53 6.82 1.19 -5.19
CA SER A 53 7.26 0.64 -6.46
C SER A 53 6.09 0.52 -7.45
N VAL A 54 4.91 0.12 -6.98
CA VAL A 54 3.72 0.08 -7.84
C VAL A 54 3.37 1.48 -8.34
N VAL A 55 3.31 2.44 -7.44
CA VAL A 55 2.90 3.82 -7.76
C VAL A 55 3.89 4.49 -8.72
N ASP A 56 5.19 4.31 -8.47
CA ASP A 56 6.23 5.01 -9.22
C ASP A 56 6.55 4.36 -10.57
N GLN A 57 6.51 3.04 -10.64
CA GLN A 57 6.94 2.31 -11.83
C GLN A 57 5.80 1.88 -12.75
N PHE A 58 4.57 1.82 -12.24
CA PHE A 58 3.42 1.33 -12.98
C PHE A 58 2.25 2.31 -12.87
N PRO A 59 2.40 3.52 -13.39
CA PRO A 59 1.44 4.61 -13.16
C PRO A 59 0.02 4.37 -13.67
N ASP A 60 -0.16 3.45 -14.61
CA ASP A 60 -1.48 3.16 -15.17
C ASP A 60 -2.06 1.82 -14.71
N HIS A 61 -1.41 1.17 -13.77
CA HIS A 61 -1.85 -0.14 -13.30
C HIS A 61 -3.05 -0.01 -12.36
N GLU A 62 -3.96 -0.98 -12.42
CA GLU A 62 -5.16 -0.99 -11.58
C GLU A 62 -4.86 -1.07 -10.09
N ARG A 63 -3.68 -1.55 -9.70
CA ARG A 63 -3.27 -1.64 -8.29
C ARG A 63 -2.80 -0.33 -7.69
N ILE A 64 -2.72 0.76 -8.48
CA ILE A 64 -2.29 2.05 -7.96
C ILE A 64 -3.22 2.56 -6.86
N SER A 65 -4.53 2.51 -7.09
CA SER A 65 -5.49 3.00 -6.09
C SER A 65 -5.36 2.23 -4.77
N ASP A 66 -5.25 0.91 -4.85
CA ASP A 66 -5.06 0.07 -3.66
C ASP A 66 -3.73 0.38 -2.98
N SER A 67 -2.66 0.56 -3.76
CA SER A 67 -1.33 0.85 -3.22
C SER A 67 -1.29 2.20 -2.51
N LEU A 68 -1.89 3.22 -3.09
CA LEU A 68 -1.99 4.54 -2.45
C LEU A 68 -2.78 4.47 -1.14
N TYR A 69 -3.88 3.73 -1.14
CA TYR A 69 -4.66 3.52 0.08
C TYR A 69 -3.82 2.83 1.16
N LYS A 70 -3.09 1.77 0.79
CA LYS A 70 -2.22 1.05 1.73
C LYS A 70 -1.12 1.95 2.28
N LEU A 71 -0.54 2.80 1.44
CA LEU A 71 0.46 3.77 1.89
C LEU A 71 -0.15 4.72 2.92
N GLY A 72 -1.37 5.18 2.68
CA GLY A 72 -2.10 6.00 3.65
C GLY A 72 -2.31 5.27 4.97
N GLU A 73 -2.70 4.00 4.92
CA GLU A 73 -2.89 3.18 6.12
C GLU A 73 -1.61 2.98 6.90
N ILE A 74 -0.48 2.77 6.22
CA ILE A 74 0.82 2.64 6.86
C ILE A 74 1.17 3.91 7.62
N GLU A 75 1.00 5.07 6.97
CA GLU A 75 1.28 6.35 7.61
C GLU A 75 0.36 6.60 8.79
N ARG A 76 -0.92 6.25 8.67
CA ARG A 76 -1.88 6.41 9.77
C ARG A 76 -1.47 5.59 11.00
N VAL A 77 -1.13 4.33 10.77
CA VAL A 77 -0.73 3.42 11.86
C VAL A 77 0.55 3.90 12.54
N GLN A 78 1.44 4.52 11.78
CA GLN A 78 2.70 5.06 12.32
C GLN A 78 2.55 6.47 12.93
N GLY A 79 1.34 7.01 12.94
CA GLY A 79 1.07 8.30 13.56
C GLY A 79 1.36 9.52 12.68
N ASN A 80 1.54 9.31 11.38
CA ASN A 80 1.86 10.38 10.44
C ASN A 80 0.58 10.86 9.74
N ALA A 81 -0.24 11.60 10.47
CA ALA A 81 -1.57 12.02 10.01
C ALA A 81 -1.54 12.83 8.72
N THR A 82 -0.60 13.76 8.58
CA THR A 82 -0.50 14.61 7.39
C THR A 82 -0.22 13.79 6.14
N GLU A 83 0.74 12.88 6.24
CA GLU A 83 1.10 11.99 5.14
C GLU A 83 -0.04 11.05 4.79
N ALA A 84 -0.72 10.51 5.81
CA ALA A 84 -1.87 9.64 5.60
C ALA A 84 -2.97 10.36 4.83
N LEU A 85 -3.33 11.57 5.25
CA LEU A 85 -4.35 12.36 4.58
C LEU A 85 -3.97 12.69 3.14
N SER A 86 -2.69 12.93 2.88
CA SER A 86 -2.20 13.18 1.53
C SER A 86 -2.45 11.98 0.61
N TYR A 87 -2.14 10.77 1.08
CA TYR A 87 -2.39 9.56 0.29
C TYR A 87 -3.88 9.32 0.07
N TYR A 88 -4.70 9.48 1.11
CA TYR A 88 -6.15 9.30 0.98
C TYR A 88 -6.74 10.30 -0.02
N SER A 89 -6.29 11.55 0.04
CA SER A 89 -6.74 12.58 -0.90
C SER A 89 -6.43 12.20 -2.34
N LYS A 90 -5.25 11.66 -2.60
CA LYS A 90 -4.86 11.21 -3.95
C LYS A 90 -5.78 10.11 -4.47
N VAL A 91 -6.12 9.14 -3.62
CA VAL A 91 -7.03 8.06 -4.01
C VAL A 91 -8.42 8.62 -4.29
N ILE A 92 -8.94 9.44 -3.40
CA ILE A 92 -10.30 9.99 -3.51
C ILE A 92 -10.43 10.88 -4.76
N THR A 93 -9.41 11.70 -5.02
CA THR A 93 -9.43 12.64 -6.14
C THR A 93 -9.21 11.95 -7.49
N ASN A 94 -8.21 11.07 -7.57
CA ASN A 94 -7.80 10.51 -8.84
C ASN A 94 -8.45 9.17 -9.18
N PHE A 95 -9.01 8.48 -8.19
CA PHE A 95 -9.60 7.15 -8.36
C PHE A 95 -10.94 7.04 -7.65
N ALA A 96 -11.78 8.06 -7.85
CA ALA A 96 -13.04 8.25 -7.13
C ALA A 96 -13.99 7.05 -7.21
N GLU A 97 -13.94 6.30 -8.32
CA GLU A 97 -14.83 5.16 -8.54
C GLU A 97 -14.31 3.85 -7.94
N SER A 98 -13.10 3.86 -7.37
CA SER A 98 -12.48 2.64 -6.84
C SER A 98 -13.01 2.28 -5.46
N GLY A 99 -12.92 0.98 -5.13
CA GLY A 99 -13.19 0.51 -3.77
C GLY A 99 -12.22 1.14 -2.77
N ALA A 100 -10.98 1.36 -3.20
CA ALA A 100 -9.97 2.01 -2.36
C ALA A 100 -10.40 3.42 -1.96
N ALA A 101 -11.06 4.17 -2.86
CA ALA A 101 -11.57 5.51 -2.54
C ALA A 101 -12.62 5.47 -1.43
N GLN A 102 -13.49 4.45 -1.43
CA GLN A 102 -14.50 4.30 -0.39
C GLN A 102 -13.84 4.06 0.97
N LEU A 103 -12.84 3.18 1.00
CA LEU A 103 -12.08 2.90 2.22
C LEU A 103 -11.28 4.13 2.66
N ALA A 104 -10.68 4.85 1.73
CA ALA A 104 -9.91 6.06 2.02
C ALA A 104 -10.77 7.14 2.67
N LYS A 105 -12.01 7.31 2.22
CA LYS A 105 -12.93 8.28 2.81
C LYS A 105 -13.20 7.98 4.29
N LYS A 106 -13.39 6.70 4.62
CA LYS A 106 -13.62 6.28 6.00
C LYS A 106 -12.38 6.53 6.86
N SER A 107 -11.21 6.16 6.35
CA SER A 107 -9.95 6.37 7.07
C SER A 107 -9.64 7.85 7.26
N GLU A 108 -9.94 8.67 6.25
CA GLU A 108 -9.77 10.11 6.32
C GLU A 108 -10.59 10.71 7.48
N GLU A 109 -11.84 10.28 7.61
CA GLU A 109 -12.70 10.72 8.70
C GLU A 109 -12.12 10.35 10.06
N ILE A 110 -11.62 9.12 10.20
CA ILE A 110 -11.00 8.65 11.44
C ILE A 110 -9.81 9.52 11.81
N VAL A 111 -8.93 9.80 10.85
CA VAL A 111 -7.75 10.64 11.09
C VAL A 111 -8.15 12.06 11.52
N LYS A 112 -9.14 12.65 10.84
CA LYS A 112 -9.61 13.99 11.17
C LYS A 112 -10.24 14.05 12.56
N GLU A 113 -11.02 13.04 12.94
CA GLU A 113 -11.61 12.96 14.27
C GLU A 113 -10.54 12.86 15.35
N GLN A 114 -9.54 12.02 15.13
CA GLN A 114 -8.44 11.85 16.07
C GLN A 114 -7.66 13.15 16.25
N SER A 115 -7.43 13.89 15.18
CA SER A 115 -6.77 15.19 15.25
C SER A 115 -7.58 16.21 16.06
N ASN A 116 -8.89 16.21 15.89
CA ASN A 116 -9.78 17.11 16.62
C ASN A 116 -9.80 16.79 18.12
N LEU A 117 -9.71 15.52 18.48
CA LEU A 117 -9.70 15.10 19.88
C LEU A 117 -8.42 15.51 20.61
N VAL A 118 -7.31 15.62 19.89
CA VAL A 118 -6.01 16.00 20.47
C VAL A 118 -5.91 17.51 20.69
N GLU A 119 -6.64 18.29 19.93
CA GLU A 119 -6.70 19.73 20.09
C GLU A 119 -7.63 20.12 21.24
#